data_ae625061ecfa56ae43bb54100f575d09
#
_entry.id   ae625061ecfa56ae43bb54100f575d09
#
_cell.length_a   1.000
_cell.length_b   1.000
_cell.length_c   1.000
_cell.angle_alpha   90.00
_cell.angle_beta   90.00
_cell.angle_gamma   90.00
#
_symmetry.space_group_name_H-M   'P 1'
#
loop_
_entity.id
_entity.type
_entity.pdbx_description
1 polymer ?
#
loop_
_entity_poly.entity_id
_entity_poly.type
_entity_poly.pdbx_seq_one_letter_code
_entity_poly.pdbx_strand_id
1 'polypeptide(L)'
;MHITITIADTDISKFSETQYEAYASELEARVKEIYPESNLVVTHYGDVTHSAVDGFHDNEKVRIVIHELQQDVFSHGYWRK
;
A
#
# COMPACT_ATOMS: atom_id res chain seq x y z
N MET A 1 -13.75 -2.88 8.42
CA MET A 1 -13.06 -2.60 7.14
C MET A 1 -11.57 -2.73 7.32
N HIS A 2 -10.99 -3.71 6.67
CA HIS A 2 -9.58 -4.03 6.81
C HIS A 2 -8.89 -4.03 5.45
N ILE A 3 -7.74 -3.40 5.38
CA ILE A 3 -6.89 -3.39 4.19
C ILE A 3 -5.51 -3.84 4.61
N THR A 4 -4.99 -4.87 3.97
CA THR A 4 -3.62 -5.34 4.20
C THR A 4 -2.86 -5.25 2.88
N ILE A 5 -1.76 -4.51 2.87
CA ILE A 5 -0.90 -4.40 1.69
C ILE A 5 0.40 -5.11 2.02
N THR A 6 0.72 -6.12 1.23
CA THR A 6 1.96 -6.87 1.36
C THR A 6 2.85 -6.56 0.16
N ILE A 7 4.00 -5.96 0.43
CA ILE A 7 4.96 -5.58 -0.60
C ILE A 7 6.00 -6.68 -0.70
N ALA A 8 6.31 -7.10 -1.93
CA ALA A 8 7.32 -8.13 -2.13
C ALA A 8 8.67 -7.70 -1.59
N ASP A 9 9.34 -8.59 -0.86
CA ASP A 9 10.70 -8.31 -0.36
C ASP A 9 11.66 -8.01 -1.50
N THR A 10 11.46 -8.62 -2.65
CA THR A 10 12.27 -8.37 -3.84
C THR A 10 12.11 -6.94 -4.35
N ASP A 11 10.95 -6.34 -4.18
CA ASP A 11 10.70 -4.96 -4.59
C ASP A 11 11.36 -3.97 -3.63
N ILE A 12 11.33 -4.26 -2.34
CA ILE A 12 11.89 -3.36 -1.33
C ILE A 12 13.38 -3.57 -1.10
N SER A 13 13.97 -4.63 -1.66
CA SER A 13 15.41 -4.87 -1.53
C SER A 13 16.25 -3.75 -2.15
N LYS A 14 15.66 -2.97 -3.04
CA LYS A 14 16.30 -1.81 -3.67
C LYS A 14 16.14 -0.54 -2.85
N PHE A 15 15.36 -0.58 -1.78
CA PHE A 15 15.07 0.57 -0.93
C PHE A 15 15.96 0.53 0.31
N SER A 16 16.35 1.70 0.79
CA SER A 16 16.86 1.80 2.15
C SER A 16 15.68 1.66 3.12
N GLU A 17 15.98 1.39 4.37
CA GLU A 17 14.94 1.32 5.41
C GLU A 17 14.13 2.62 5.47
N THR A 18 14.81 3.75 5.38
CA THR A 18 14.17 5.07 5.38
C THR A 18 13.23 5.24 4.19
N GLN A 19 13.66 4.77 3.00
CA GLN A 19 12.81 4.84 1.81
C GLN A 19 11.58 3.96 1.94
N TYR A 20 11.72 2.77 2.49
CA TYR A 20 10.59 1.90 2.71
C TYR A 20 9.58 2.52 3.67
N GLU A 21 10.05 3.08 4.78
CA GLU A 21 9.18 3.72 5.75
C GLU A 21 8.45 4.92 5.13
N ALA A 22 9.14 5.72 4.33
CA ALA A 22 8.55 6.87 3.65
C ALA A 22 7.48 6.42 2.66
N TYR A 23 7.76 5.36 1.89
CA TYR A 23 6.80 4.78 0.96
C TYR A 23 5.55 4.29 1.69
N ALA A 24 5.73 3.51 2.75
CA ALA A 24 4.62 2.97 3.53
C ALA A 24 3.77 4.08 4.16
N SER A 25 4.42 5.11 4.69
CA SER A 25 3.72 6.25 5.30
C SER A 25 2.90 7.03 4.28
N GLU A 26 3.46 7.27 3.11
CA GLU A 26 2.73 7.97 2.05
C GLU A 26 1.55 7.14 1.55
N LEU A 27 1.76 5.85 1.34
CA LEU A 27 0.70 4.96 0.92
C LEU A 27 -0.43 4.92 1.94
N GLU A 28 -0.08 4.84 3.22
CA GLU A 28 -1.06 4.87 4.30
C GLU A 28 -1.86 6.17 4.27
N ALA A 29 -1.20 7.31 4.11
CA ALA A 29 -1.87 8.60 4.06
C ALA A 29 -2.85 8.67 2.88
N ARG A 30 -2.44 8.18 1.71
CA ARG A 30 -3.29 8.16 0.52
C ARG A 30 -4.52 7.28 0.71
N VAL A 31 -4.34 6.11 1.30
CA VAL A 31 -5.45 5.19 1.57
C VAL A 31 -6.41 5.81 2.58
N LYS A 32 -5.91 6.44 3.63
CA LYS A 32 -6.74 7.07 4.66
C LYS A 32 -7.53 8.27 4.14
N GLU A 33 -7.06 8.95 3.11
CA GLU A 33 -7.84 10.00 2.47
C GLU A 33 -9.12 9.47 1.82
N ILE A 34 -9.07 8.27 1.27
CA ILE A 34 -10.20 7.67 0.55
C ILE A 34 -11.05 6.82 1.50
N TYR A 35 -10.40 6.09 2.39
CA TYR A 35 -11.06 5.18 3.33
C TYR A 35 -10.66 5.49 4.77
N PRO A 36 -11.11 6.62 5.32
CA PRO A 36 -10.63 7.09 6.63
C PRO A 36 -10.98 6.16 7.80
N GLU A 37 -11.99 5.32 7.64
CA GLU A 37 -12.43 4.41 8.69
C GLU A 37 -11.81 3.01 8.57
N SER A 38 -10.95 2.80 7.58
CA SER A 38 -10.32 1.50 7.38
C SER A 38 -9.17 1.27 8.35
N ASN A 39 -8.98 0.00 8.73
CA ASN A 39 -7.79 -0.44 9.42
C ASN A 39 -6.77 -0.89 8.37
N LEU A 40 -5.69 -0.16 8.26
CA LEU A 40 -4.67 -0.41 7.25
C LEU A 40 -3.42 -1.01 7.89
N VAL A 41 -2.94 -2.08 7.30
CA VAL A 41 -1.65 -2.69 7.66
C VAL A 41 -0.80 -2.75 6.40
N VAL A 42 0.42 -2.22 6.47
CA VAL A 42 1.40 -2.33 5.39
C VAL A 42 2.55 -3.16 5.92
N THR A 43 2.86 -4.23 5.20
CA THR A 43 3.93 -5.15 5.58
C THR A 43 4.70 -5.58 4.33
N HIS A 44 5.74 -6.38 4.52
CA HIS A 44 6.48 -6.93 3.38
C HIS A 44 6.73 -8.42 3.61
N TYR A 45 6.62 -9.19 2.55
CA TYR A 45 6.84 -10.64 2.62
C TYR A 45 6.88 -11.22 1.21
N GLY A 46 7.77 -12.19 1.00
CA GLY A 46 7.79 -13.00 -0.20
C GLY A 46 8.29 -12.28 -1.45
N ASP A 47 7.89 -12.78 -2.60
CA ASP A 47 8.36 -12.28 -3.90
C ASP A 47 7.24 -11.70 -4.78
N VAL A 48 6.03 -11.59 -4.24
CA VAL A 48 4.87 -11.04 -4.96
C VAL A 48 4.20 -9.96 -4.13
N THR A 49 4.01 -8.80 -4.72
CA THR A 49 3.25 -7.70 -4.09
C THR A 49 1.76 -7.96 -4.30
N HIS A 50 1.00 -7.93 -3.21
CA HIS A 50 -0.44 -8.15 -3.27
C HIS A 50 -1.15 -7.36 -2.18
N SER A 51 -2.46 -7.26 -2.29
CA SER A 51 -3.29 -6.62 -1.29
C SER A 51 -4.49 -7.51 -0.95
N ALA A 52 -4.93 -7.42 0.29
CA ALA A 52 -6.13 -8.09 0.77
C ALA A 52 -7.08 -7.05 1.35
N VAL A 53 -8.36 -7.16 1.02
CA VAL A 53 -9.38 -6.20 1.44
C VAL A 53 -10.57 -6.99 1.98
N ASP A 54 -11.12 -6.53 3.11
CA ASP A 54 -12.25 -7.20 3.74
C ASP A 54 -13.16 -6.18 4.45
N GLY A 55 -14.44 -6.50 4.50
CA GLY A 55 -15.43 -5.71 5.24
C GLY A 55 -15.96 -4.48 4.53
N PHE A 56 -15.70 -4.31 3.24
CA PHE A 56 -16.24 -3.21 2.43
C PHE A 56 -17.49 -3.69 1.68
N HIS A 57 -18.31 -2.74 1.27
CA HIS A 57 -19.49 -3.04 0.46
C HIS A 57 -19.11 -3.67 -0.88
N ASP A 58 -18.03 -3.19 -1.50
CA ASP A 58 -17.50 -3.73 -2.75
C ASP A 58 -15.99 -3.90 -2.61
N ASN A 59 -15.59 -5.05 -2.08
CA ASN A 59 -14.18 -5.36 -1.83
C ASN A 59 -13.35 -5.36 -3.12
N GLU A 60 -13.92 -5.81 -4.23
CA GLU A 60 -13.20 -5.87 -5.50
C GLU A 60 -12.85 -4.47 -6.01
N LYS A 61 -13.79 -3.54 -5.92
CA LYS A 61 -13.53 -2.15 -6.32
C LYS A 61 -12.47 -1.52 -5.44
N VAL A 62 -12.51 -1.78 -4.14
CA VAL A 62 -11.52 -1.26 -3.20
C VAL A 62 -10.13 -1.82 -3.55
N ARG A 63 -10.02 -3.10 -3.89
CA ARG A 63 -8.75 -3.69 -4.31
C ARG A 63 -8.18 -3.01 -5.53
N ILE A 64 -9.01 -2.69 -6.50
CA ILE A 64 -8.56 -1.99 -7.72
C ILE A 64 -8.02 -0.61 -7.37
N VAL A 65 -8.72 0.13 -6.53
CA VAL A 65 -8.29 1.47 -6.08
C VAL A 65 -6.96 1.38 -5.32
N ILE A 66 -6.83 0.41 -4.42
CA ILE A 66 -5.60 0.21 -3.66
C ILE A 66 -4.42 -0.11 -4.60
N HIS A 67 -4.65 -0.96 -5.60
CA HIS A 67 -3.62 -1.31 -6.57
C HIS A 67 -3.15 -0.07 -7.35
N GLU A 68 -4.08 0.77 -7.79
CA GLU A 68 -3.76 2.01 -8.49
C GLU A 68 -2.98 2.98 -7.60
N LEU A 69 -3.38 3.09 -6.33
CA LEU A 69 -2.66 3.92 -5.36
C LEU A 69 -1.23 3.43 -5.15
N GLN A 70 -1.04 2.11 -5.04
CA GLN A 70 0.30 1.54 -4.91
C GLN A 70 1.18 1.91 -6.09
N GLN A 71 0.65 1.79 -7.30
CA GLN A 71 1.40 2.13 -8.51
C GLN A 71 1.71 3.63 -8.58
N ASP A 72 0.75 4.47 -8.23
CA ASP A 72 0.94 5.92 -8.27
C ASP A 72 1.98 6.37 -7.25
N VAL A 73 1.88 5.90 -6.02
CA VAL A 73 2.85 6.25 -4.98
C VAL A 73 4.23 5.72 -5.33
N PHE A 74 4.32 4.51 -5.86
CA PHE A 74 5.60 3.94 -6.27
C PHE A 74 6.27 4.77 -7.37
N SER A 75 5.50 5.20 -8.36
CA SER A 75 6.04 5.88 -9.55
C SER A 75 6.21 7.39 -9.35
N HIS A 76 5.33 8.03 -8.61
CA HIS A 76 5.23 9.49 -8.54
C HIS A 76 5.20 10.05 -7.11
N GLY A 77 5.34 9.19 -6.10
CA GLY A 77 5.21 9.61 -4.71
C GLY A 77 6.38 10.48 -4.22
N TYR A 78 6.10 11.26 -3.19
CA TYR A 78 7.10 12.14 -2.58
C TYR A 78 8.20 11.39 -1.86
N TRP A 79 7.96 10.13 -1.50
CA TRP A 79 8.94 9.29 -0.81
C TRP A 79 10.22 9.09 -1.63
N ARG A 80 10.14 9.33 -2.94
CA ARG A 80 11.26 9.14 -3.87
C ARG A 80 12.28 10.27 -3.83
N LYS A 81 11.97 11.34 -3.13
CA LYS A 81 12.85 12.52 -3.04
C LYS A 81 14.04 12.31 -2.10
#